data_7085bcefcff46ecd65d1f3ee7f4419f1
#
_entry.id   7085bcefcff46ecd65d1f3ee7f4419f1
#
_cell.length_a   1.000
_cell.length_b   1.000
_cell.length_c   1.000
_cell.angle_alpha   90.00
_cell.angle_beta   90.00
_cell.angle_gamma   90.00
#
_symmetry.space_group_name_H-M   'P 1'
#
loop_
_entity.id
_entity.type
_entity.pdbx_description
1 polymer ?
#
loop_
_entity_poly.entity_id
_entity_poly.type
_entity_poly.pdbx_seq_one_letter_code
_entity_poly.pdbx_strand_id
1 'polypeptide(L)'
;GWLDYHQCKWPKGFKEEEVTEYFLALNEQYLSIKNEKIISFSHFLPRIDLMPSFIPANFRIVYPALGTSHLEEQVRILNPIIHVYGHSHVNQHIVKEGIRYINNAYGYPHETNISDKQLICIYET
;
A
#
# COMPACT_ATOMS: atom_id res chain seq x y z
N GLY A 1 -20.36 1.00 -1.49
CA GLY A 1 -19.44 0.13 -0.78
C GLY A 1 -18.35 -0.41 -1.68
N TRP A 2 -17.21 -0.70 -1.12
CA TRP A 2 -16.07 -1.29 -1.83
C TRP A 2 -16.39 -2.73 -2.26
N LEU A 3 -16.05 -3.11 -3.49
CA LEU A 3 -16.43 -4.42 -4.06
C LEU A 3 -15.88 -5.60 -3.25
N ASP A 4 -14.71 -5.48 -2.66
CA ASP A 4 -14.06 -6.54 -1.89
C ASP A 4 -14.90 -6.99 -0.70
N TYR A 5 -15.60 -6.07 -0.03
CA TYR A 5 -16.52 -6.43 1.06
C TYR A 5 -17.73 -7.22 0.61
N HIS A 6 -18.13 -7.09 -0.66
CA HIS A 6 -19.27 -7.81 -1.22
C HIS A 6 -18.88 -9.13 -1.89
N GLN A 7 -17.66 -9.21 -2.42
CA GLN A 7 -17.17 -10.38 -3.17
C GLN A 7 -16.37 -11.35 -2.31
N CYS A 8 -15.71 -10.87 -1.25
CA CYS A 8 -15.00 -11.73 -0.32
C CYS A 8 -15.95 -12.45 0.64
N LYS A 9 -15.62 -13.69 1.00
CA LYS A 9 -16.31 -14.44 2.05
C LYS A 9 -15.59 -14.21 3.37
N TRP A 10 -16.12 -13.28 4.16
CA TRP A 10 -15.58 -13.01 5.49
C TRP A 10 -16.07 -14.03 6.53
N PRO A 11 -15.31 -14.29 7.60
CA PRO A 11 -15.79 -15.07 8.72
C PRO A 11 -17.09 -14.48 9.31
N LYS A 12 -17.96 -15.35 9.82
CA LYS A 12 -19.26 -14.93 10.33
C LYS A 12 -19.10 -13.95 11.50
N GLY A 13 -19.69 -12.77 11.39
CA GLY A 13 -19.61 -11.72 12.39
C GLY A 13 -18.45 -10.74 12.23
N PHE A 14 -17.61 -10.90 11.20
CA PHE A 14 -16.49 -10.00 10.93
C PHE A 14 -16.99 -8.69 10.35
N LYS A 15 -16.68 -7.58 11.00
CA LYS A 15 -17.04 -6.23 10.55
C LYS A 15 -15.88 -5.59 9.78
N GLU A 16 -16.18 -4.55 9.03
CA GLU A 16 -15.21 -3.84 8.20
C GLU A 16 -14.01 -3.32 9.01
N GLU A 17 -14.26 -2.74 10.18
CA GLU A 17 -13.22 -2.23 11.08
C GLU A 17 -12.31 -3.37 11.60
N GLU A 18 -12.89 -4.53 11.90
CA GLU A 18 -12.18 -5.69 12.42
C GLU A 18 -11.23 -6.32 11.39
N VAL A 19 -11.51 -6.15 10.09
CA VAL A 19 -10.65 -6.66 9.01
C VAL A 19 -9.28 -5.99 9.06
N THR A 20 -9.24 -4.67 9.19
CA THR A 20 -7.99 -3.91 9.28
C THR A 20 -7.19 -4.32 10.52
N GLU A 21 -7.82 -4.36 11.69
CA GLU A 21 -7.18 -4.76 12.95
C GLU A 21 -6.62 -6.18 12.88
N TYR A 22 -7.37 -7.11 12.29
CA TYR A 22 -6.94 -8.49 12.12
C TYR A 22 -5.64 -8.59 11.30
N PHE A 23 -5.57 -7.92 10.15
CA PHE A 23 -4.37 -7.97 9.31
C PHE A 23 -3.19 -7.22 9.92
N LEU A 24 -3.41 -6.12 10.62
CA LEU A 24 -2.36 -5.42 11.35
C LEU A 24 -1.79 -6.29 12.47
N ALA A 25 -2.63 -7.00 13.21
CA ALA A 25 -2.19 -7.93 14.26
C ALA A 25 -1.34 -9.09 13.70
N LEU A 26 -1.66 -9.60 12.52
CA LEU A 26 -0.85 -10.63 11.86
C LEU A 26 0.57 -10.14 11.52
N ASN A 27 0.74 -8.85 11.24
CA ASN A 27 2.04 -8.27 10.93
C ASN A 27 2.94 -8.09 12.16
N GLU A 28 2.37 -7.96 13.38
CA GLU A 28 3.11 -7.61 14.60
C GLU A 28 4.30 -8.52 14.87
N GLN A 29 4.16 -9.81 14.61
CA GLN A 29 5.23 -10.80 14.79
C GLN A 29 6.50 -10.52 13.97
N TYR A 30 6.37 -9.75 12.88
CA TYR A 30 7.48 -9.42 11.97
C TYR A 30 8.09 -8.05 12.24
N LEU A 31 7.45 -7.19 13.04
CA LEU A 31 7.91 -5.81 13.27
C LEU A 31 9.18 -5.74 14.14
N SER A 32 9.51 -6.81 14.86
CA SER A 32 10.75 -6.91 15.66
C SER A 32 12.00 -7.24 14.84
N ILE A 33 11.86 -7.57 13.56
CA ILE A 33 12.98 -7.88 12.67
C ILE A 33 13.90 -6.66 12.57
N LYS A 34 15.19 -6.87 12.86
CA LYS A 34 16.23 -5.84 12.77
C LYS A 34 17.32 -6.30 11.81
N ASN A 35 17.36 -5.73 10.65
CA ASN A 35 18.38 -5.95 9.64
C ASN A 35 18.79 -4.61 9.03
N GLU A 36 20.00 -4.50 8.52
CA GLU A 36 20.49 -3.28 7.88
C GLU A 36 19.73 -2.92 6.61
N LYS A 37 19.23 -3.93 5.91
CA LYS A 37 18.54 -3.77 4.63
C LYS A 37 17.23 -4.56 4.64
N ILE A 38 16.14 -3.87 4.87
CA ILE A 38 14.80 -4.43 4.82
C ILE A 38 14.09 -3.86 3.60
N ILE A 39 13.47 -4.71 2.81
CA ILE A 39 12.48 -4.35 1.79
C ILE A 39 11.16 -4.90 2.27
N SER A 40 10.18 -4.04 2.47
CA SER A 40 8.83 -4.43 2.85
C SER A 40 7.85 -4.17 1.73
N PHE A 41 6.70 -4.82 1.79
CA PHE A 41 5.65 -4.61 0.79
C PHE A 41 4.26 -4.79 1.40
N SER A 42 3.29 -4.09 0.82
CA SER A 42 1.87 -4.25 1.11
C SER A 42 1.06 -4.08 -0.16
N HIS A 43 -0.16 -4.62 -0.19
CA HIS A 43 -1.10 -4.30 -1.27
C HIS A 43 -1.66 -2.88 -1.11
N PHE A 44 -2.10 -2.54 0.09
CA PHE A 44 -2.69 -1.25 0.40
C PHE A 44 -1.65 -0.15 0.63
N LEU A 45 -2.05 1.12 0.42
CA LEU A 45 -1.21 2.27 0.70
C LEU A 45 -1.00 2.44 2.22
N PRO A 46 0.23 2.60 2.68
CA PRO A 46 0.47 2.92 4.09
C PRO A 46 0.12 4.37 4.44
N ARG A 47 0.16 5.28 3.47
CA ARG A 47 -0.12 6.70 3.68
C ARG A 47 -0.71 7.35 2.43
N ILE A 48 -1.70 8.20 2.63
CA ILE A 48 -2.45 8.81 1.52
C ILE A 48 -1.66 9.85 0.72
N ASP A 49 -0.64 10.46 1.30
CA ASP A 49 0.21 11.46 0.63
C ASP A 49 1.24 10.82 -0.34
N LEU A 50 1.18 9.50 -0.53
CA LEU A 50 1.79 8.80 -1.65
C LEU A 50 0.97 8.94 -2.93
N MET A 51 -0.29 9.38 -2.85
CA MET A 51 -1.08 9.70 -4.04
C MET A 51 -0.61 11.02 -4.66
N PRO A 52 -0.42 11.07 -5.99
CA PRO A 52 -0.02 12.30 -6.66
C PRO A 52 -1.02 13.43 -6.47
N SER A 53 -0.53 14.66 -6.36
CA SER A 53 -1.36 15.86 -6.17
C SER A 53 -2.24 16.18 -7.39
N PHE A 54 -1.86 15.71 -8.57
CA PHE A 54 -2.63 15.93 -9.81
C PHE A 54 -3.92 15.12 -9.90
N ILE A 55 -4.17 14.16 -8.99
CA ILE A 55 -5.42 13.39 -8.98
C ILE A 55 -6.60 14.33 -8.73
N PRO A 56 -7.58 14.44 -9.67
CA PRO A 56 -8.72 15.33 -9.52
C PRO A 56 -9.56 14.98 -8.29
N ALA A 57 -10.21 16.02 -7.72
CA ALA A 57 -10.95 15.88 -6.46
C ALA A 57 -12.10 14.85 -6.54
N ASN A 58 -12.75 14.74 -7.70
CA ASN A 58 -13.84 13.77 -7.91
C ASN A 58 -13.37 12.31 -7.87
N PHE A 59 -12.10 12.02 -8.13
CA PHE A 59 -11.53 10.67 -7.98
C PHE A 59 -11.05 10.37 -6.56
N ARG A 60 -10.95 11.38 -5.69
CA ARG A 60 -10.50 11.18 -4.30
C ARG A 60 -11.54 10.52 -3.39
N ILE A 61 -12.75 10.31 -3.88
CA ILE A 61 -13.80 9.59 -3.15
C ILE A 61 -13.39 8.17 -2.74
N VAL A 62 -12.44 7.56 -3.47
CA VAL A 62 -11.92 6.21 -3.17
C VAL A 62 -10.78 6.21 -2.15
N TYR A 63 -10.25 7.37 -1.75
CA TYR A 63 -9.09 7.47 -0.86
C TYR A 63 -9.24 6.71 0.46
N PRO A 64 -10.41 6.73 1.14
CA PRO A 64 -10.58 5.95 2.37
C PRO A 64 -10.42 4.43 2.20
N ALA A 65 -10.60 3.93 0.95
CA ALA A 65 -10.46 2.50 0.65
C ALA A 65 -9.05 2.12 0.17
N LEU A 66 -8.15 3.09 -0.07
CA LEU A 66 -6.82 2.81 -0.59
C LEU A 66 -5.86 2.23 0.45
N GLY A 67 -6.07 2.49 1.73
CA GLY A 67 -5.20 2.01 2.78
C GLY A 67 -5.49 2.64 4.14
N THR A 68 -4.55 2.48 5.07
CA THR A 68 -4.68 2.99 6.44
C THR A 68 -3.36 3.52 6.97
N SER A 69 -3.41 4.61 7.77
CA SER A 69 -2.24 5.17 8.45
C SER A 69 -1.64 4.23 9.51
N HIS A 70 -2.41 3.30 10.05
CA HIS A 70 -1.89 2.26 10.96
C HIS A 70 -0.88 1.33 10.28
N LEU A 71 -1.02 1.11 8.98
CA LEU A 71 -0.01 0.39 8.21
C LEU A 71 1.30 1.18 8.12
N GLU A 72 1.22 2.51 7.98
CA GLU A 72 2.41 3.37 8.01
C GLU A 72 3.12 3.31 9.37
N GLU A 73 2.39 3.26 10.47
CA GLU A 73 2.98 3.07 11.81
C GLU A 73 3.82 1.79 11.86
N GLN A 74 3.30 0.68 11.33
CA GLN A 74 4.05 -0.57 11.24
C GLN A 74 5.26 -0.49 10.31
N VAL A 75 5.12 0.16 9.15
CA VAL A 75 6.24 0.41 8.23
C VAL A 75 7.35 1.22 8.93
N ARG A 76 7.00 2.22 9.74
CA ARG A 76 7.97 3.02 10.51
C ARG A 76 8.69 2.21 11.60
N ILE A 77 7.99 1.32 12.29
CA ILE A 77 8.60 0.41 13.28
C ILE A 77 9.61 -0.51 12.60
N LEU A 78 9.25 -1.07 11.44
CA LEU A 78 10.12 -1.94 10.67
C LEU A 78 11.30 -1.20 10.04
N ASN A 79 11.12 0.08 9.70
CA ASN A 79 12.10 0.98 9.11
C ASN A 79 12.82 0.41 7.88
N PRO A 80 12.10 0.03 6.81
CA PRO A 80 12.70 -0.51 5.61
C PRO A 80 13.42 0.57 4.80
N ILE A 81 14.41 0.17 3.99
CA ILE A 81 15.02 1.07 2.99
C ILE A 81 14.08 1.33 1.81
N ILE A 82 13.23 0.33 1.51
CA ILE A 82 12.23 0.39 0.44
C ILE A 82 10.92 -0.21 0.97
N HIS A 83 9.80 0.46 0.72
CA HIS A 83 8.46 -0.08 0.87
C HIS A 83 7.74 -0.09 -0.49
N VAL A 84 7.36 -1.28 -0.95
CA VAL A 84 6.60 -1.45 -2.20
C VAL A 84 5.12 -1.56 -1.87
N TYR A 85 4.28 -0.81 -2.57
CA TYR A 85 2.83 -0.85 -2.36
C TYR A 85 2.08 -0.88 -3.70
N GLY A 86 0.79 -1.15 -3.67
CA GLY A 86 -0.04 -1.27 -4.85
C GLY A 86 -1.38 -0.57 -4.72
N HIS A 87 -2.44 -1.23 -5.12
CA HIS A 87 -3.86 -0.89 -5.01
C HIS A 87 -4.31 0.36 -5.80
N SER A 88 -3.62 1.47 -5.73
CA SER A 88 -4.01 2.71 -6.43
C SER A 88 -3.83 2.65 -7.95
N HIS A 89 -3.10 1.68 -8.48
CA HIS A 89 -2.66 1.55 -9.86
C HIS A 89 -1.85 2.74 -10.41
N VAL A 90 -1.62 3.79 -9.62
CA VAL A 90 -0.84 4.96 -10.03
C VAL A 90 0.62 4.71 -9.72
N ASN A 91 1.44 4.54 -10.75
CA ASN A 91 2.87 4.35 -10.54
C ASN A 91 3.49 5.59 -9.88
N GLN A 92 4.27 5.35 -8.85
CA GLN A 92 4.88 6.39 -8.04
C GLN A 92 6.19 5.91 -7.44
N HIS A 93 7.17 6.78 -7.43
CA HIS A 93 8.45 6.51 -6.81
C HIS A 93 8.88 7.76 -6.03
N ILE A 94 8.78 7.71 -4.72
CA ILE A 94 8.97 8.88 -3.85
C ILE A 94 9.71 8.50 -2.58
N VAL A 95 10.56 9.40 -2.09
CA VAL A 95 11.21 9.27 -0.77
C VAL A 95 10.47 10.14 0.22
N LYS A 96 10.04 9.53 1.31
CA LYS A 96 9.40 10.19 2.44
C LYS A 96 10.09 9.79 3.73
N GLU A 97 10.65 10.77 4.43
CA GLU A 97 11.24 10.57 5.77
C GLU A 97 12.22 9.38 5.83
N GLY A 98 13.08 9.25 4.80
CA GLY A 98 14.13 8.24 4.72
C GLY A 98 13.72 6.89 4.13
N ILE A 99 12.44 6.64 3.89
CA ILE A 99 11.94 5.42 3.24
C ILE A 99 11.61 5.71 1.78
N ARG A 100 12.05 4.85 0.88
CA ARG A 100 11.70 4.90 -0.54
C ARG A 100 10.42 4.10 -0.78
N TYR A 101 9.34 4.79 -1.13
CA TYR A 101 8.04 4.19 -1.45
C TYR A 101 7.92 4.00 -2.96
N ILE A 102 7.52 2.82 -3.39
CA ILE A 102 7.41 2.46 -4.81
C ILE A 102 6.06 1.81 -5.06
N ASN A 103 5.29 2.38 -5.99
CA ASN A 103 4.17 1.71 -6.63
C ASN A 103 4.54 1.48 -8.10
N ASN A 104 4.59 0.22 -8.50
CA ASN A 104 4.79 -0.19 -9.89
C ASN A 104 3.67 -1.14 -10.32
N ALA A 105 2.42 -0.77 -10.01
CA ALA A 105 1.25 -1.54 -10.38
C ALA A 105 1.16 -1.67 -11.91
N TYR A 106 0.77 -2.85 -12.38
CA TYR A 106 0.53 -3.08 -13.79
C TYR A 106 -0.81 -2.45 -14.25
N GLY A 107 -1.77 -2.34 -13.34
CA GLY A 107 -3.09 -1.74 -13.60
C GLY A 107 -3.94 -2.52 -14.62
N TYR A 108 -5.08 -1.95 -14.98
CA TYR A 108 -5.93 -2.49 -16.04
C TYR A 108 -5.37 -2.16 -17.44
N PRO A 109 -5.73 -2.92 -18.50
CA PRO A 109 -5.20 -2.70 -19.85
C PRO A 109 -5.33 -1.28 -20.37
N HIS A 110 -6.40 -0.58 -20.01
CA HIS A 110 -6.69 0.79 -20.45
C HIS A 110 -5.99 1.89 -19.62
N GLU A 111 -5.40 1.55 -18.48
CA GLU A 111 -4.72 2.50 -17.58
C GLU A 111 -3.28 2.77 -18.03
N THR A 112 -3.13 3.36 -19.21
CA THR A 112 -1.81 3.63 -19.80
C THR A 112 -1.20 4.97 -19.37
N ASN A 113 -2.00 5.86 -18.77
CA ASN A 113 -1.54 7.18 -18.32
C ASN A 113 -1.03 7.21 -16.89
N ILE A 114 -1.32 6.16 -16.11
CA ILE A 114 -1.00 6.07 -14.68
C ILE A 114 -0.13 4.87 -14.33
N SER A 115 0.07 3.95 -15.29
CA SER A 115 0.83 2.70 -15.12
C SER A 115 1.69 2.45 -16.35
N ASP A 116 3.00 2.32 -16.14
CA ASP A 116 4.00 2.13 -17.22
C ASP A 116 4.04 0.71 -17.78
N LYS A 117 3.42 -0.24 -17.10
CA LYS A 117 3.33 -1.66 -17.47
C LYS A 117 4.68 -2.32 -17.75
N GLN A 118 5.70 -1.93 -16.99
CA GLN A 118 7.07 -2.43 -17.10
C GLN A 118 7.55 -2.99 -15.77
N LEU A 119 8.42 -3.98 -15.83
CA LEU A 119 9.18 -4.41 -14.67
C LEU A 119 10.31 -3.41 -14.41
N ILE A 120 10.52 -3.08 -13.15
CA ILE A 120 11.62 -2.23 -12.71
C ILE A 120 12.50 -2.97 -11.71
N CYS A 121 13.81 -2.73 -11.77
CA CYS A 121 14.70 -3.15 -10.71
C CYS A 121 14.61 -2.14 -9.57
N ILE A 122 14.22 -2.59 -8.38
CA ILE A 122 14.07 -1.72 -7.21
C ILE A 122 15.30 -1.72 -6.30
N TYR A 123 16.12 -2.76 -6.39
CA TYR A 123 17.32 -2.94 -5.59
C TYR A 123 18.36 -3.80 -6.31
N GLU A 124 19.62 -3.38 -6.27
CA GLU A 124 20.78 -4.13 -6.73
C GLU A 124 21.77 -4.31 -5.57
N THR A 125 22.42 -5.47 -5.51
CA THR A 125 23.45 -5.79 -4.50
C THR A 125 24.85 -5.39 -4.97
#